data_ed6c4b529322353d11ba4a6c2140a3f2
#
_entry.id   ed6c4b529322353d11ba4a6c2140a3f2
#
_cell.length_a   1.000
_cell.length_b   1.000
_cell.length_c   1.000
_cell.angle_alpha   90.00
_cell.angle_beta   90.00
_cell.angle_gamma   90.00
#
_symmetry.space_group_name_H-M   'P 1'
#
loop_
_entity.id
_entity.type
_entity.pdbx_description
1 polymer ?
#
loop_
_entity_poly.entity_id
_entity_poly.type
_entity_poly.pdbx_seq_one_letter_code
_entity_poly.pdbx_strand_id
1 'polypeptide(L)'
;MFPGAPAGVFDAYVKQSLFPSCFANGLPASEARMLAATQEPLSTIALSQQSGVPAWKTIPSWAVIGTADHVILPAEQLAMARHAHAHITEVRAPHLSMISDPGVVTQVIVEAAHATG
;
A
#
# COMPACT_ATOMS: atom_id res chain seq x y z
N MET A 1 18.54 13.58 0.55
CA MET A 1 19.39 12.81 -0.40
C MET A 1 20.23 11.86 0.43
N PHE A 2 20.20 10.58 0.11
CA PHE A 2 20.99 9.57 0.82
C PHE A 2 22.38 9.41 0.17
N PRO A 3 23.41 8.97 0.91
CA PRO A 3 24.77 8.80 0.35
C PRO A 3 24.76 7.84 -0.85
N GLY A 4 25.34 8.27 -1.96
CA GLY A 4 25.38 7.49 -3.21
C GLY A 4 24.15 7.62 -4.11
N ALA A 5 23.16 8.43 -3.75
CA ALA A 5 22.01 8.68 -4.62
C ALA A 5 22.42 9.42 -5.90
N PRO A 6 21.86 9.06 -7.07
CA PRO A 6 22.04 9.81 -8.29
C PRO A 6 21.57 11.28 -8.14
N ALA A 7 22.10 12.16 -8.95
CA ALA A 7 21.69 13.57 -8.95
C ALA A 7 20.18 13.69 -9.25
N GLY A 8 19.48 14.49 -8.44
CA GLY A 8 18.04 14.70 -8.58
C GLY A 8 17.16 13.64 -7.94
N VAL A 9 17.72 12.63 -7.27
CA VAL A 9 16.98 11.63 -6.48
C VAL A 9 16.96 12.06 -5.02
N PHE A 10 15.77 12.10 -4.42
CA PHE A 10 15.53 12.54 -3.05
C PHE A 10 14.76 11.47 -2.26
N ASP A 11 14.87 11.57 -0.95
CA ASP A 11 14.01 10.85 -0.01
C ASP A 11 12.71 11.64 0.17
N ALA A 12 11.59 11.00 -0.13
CA ALA A 12 10.26 11.60 0.03
C ALA A 12 9.56 11.04 1.27
N TYR A 13 8.90 11.92 1.98
CA TYR A 13 8.07 11.59 3.14
C TYR A 13 6.69 12.21 2.97
N VAL A 14 5.67 11.55 3.47
CA VAL A 14 4.35 12.18 3.62
C VAL A 14 4.43 13.21 4.74
N LYS A 15 3.89 14.40 4.53
CA LYS A 15 3.83 15.42 5.59
C LYS A 15 3.14 14.86 6.82
N GLN A 16 3.78 14.95 7.98
CA GLN A 16 3.26 14.40 9.23
C GLN A 16 1.85 14.93 9.58
N SER A 17 1.55 16.17 9.21
CA SER A 17 0.23 16.78 9.41
C SER A 17 -0.87 16.18 8.54
N LEU A 18 -0.53 15.59 7.40
CA LEU A 18 -1.47 14.97 6.46
C LEU A 18 -1.56 13.45 6.60
N PHE A 19 -0.51 12.82 7.11
CA PHE A 19 -0.43 11.37 7.23
C PHE A 19 -1.64 10.74 7.94
N PRO A 20 -2.11 11.25 9.12
CA PRO A 20 -3.26 10.68 9.80
C PRO A 20 -4.54 10.67 8.96
N SER A 21 -4.82 11.73 8.23
CA SER A 21 -6.05 11.85 7.45
C SER A 21 -6.03 11.09 6.12
N CYS A 22 -4.83 10.90 5.54
CA CYS A 22 -4.68 10.26 4.24
C CYS A 22 -4.38 8.76 4.35
N PHE A 23 -3.37 8.39 5.15
CA PHE A 23 -2.87 7.02 5.25
C PHE A 23 -3.50 6.22 6.38
N ALA A 24 -3.83 6.87 7.49
CA ALA A 24 -4.21 6.25 8.76
C ALA A 24 -5.59 6.72 9.27
N ASN A 25 -6.46 7.14 8.36
CA ASN A 25 -7.81 7.56 8.73
C ASN A 25 -8.58 6.38 9.35
N GLY A 26 -9.24 6.64 10.48
CA GLY A 26 -9.96 5.64 11.26
C GLY A 26 -9.11 4.90 12.30
N LEU A 27 -7.78 5.05 12.30
CA LEU A 27 -6.93 4.60 13.40
C LEU A 27 -6.99 5.58 14.59
N PRO A 28 -6.68 5.12 15.83
CA PRO A 28 -6.53 6.01 16.97
C PRO A 28 -5.52 7.13 16.67
N ALA A 29 -5.82 8.37 17.08
CA ALA A 29 -5.00 9.53 16.73
C ALA A 29 -3.55 9.42 17.23
N SER A 30 -3.31 8.80 18.38
CA SER A 30 -1.97 8.56 18.92
C SER A 30 -1.16 7.60 18.04
N GLU A 31 -1.80 6.53 17.57
CA GLU A 31 -1.19 5.54 16.68
C GLU A 31 -0.88 6.16 15.30
N ALA A 32 -1.83 6.88 14.72
CA ALA A 32 -1.62 7.57 13.45
C ALA A 32 -0.46 8.58 13.50
N ARG A 33 -0.30 9.31 14.62
CA ARG A 33 0.84 10.22 14.81
C ARG A 33 2.16 9.48 14.97
N MET A 34 2.17 8.35 15.69
CA MET A 34 3.36 7.52 15.82
C MET A 34 3.80 6.97 14.46
N LEU A 35 2.87 6.45 13.67
CA LEU A 35 3.15 5.96 12.31
C LEU A 35 3.68 7.08 11.39
N ALA A 36 3.12 8.29 11.49
CA ALA A 36 3.63 9.45 10.76
C ALA A 36 5.07 9.80 11.12
N ALA A 37 5.44 9.69 12.40
CA ALA A 37 6.78 10.01 12.88
C ALA A 37 7.82 8.92 12.55
N THR A 38 7.38 7.68 12.39
CA THR A 38 8.24 6.51 12.15
C THR A 38 8.22 6.02 10.69
N GLN A 39 7.59 6.76 9.78
CA GLN A 39 7.58 6.39 8.36
C GLN A 39 8.98 6.33 7.77
N GLU A 40 9.21 5.34 6.95
CA GLU A 40 10.43 5.21 6.17
C GLU A 40 10.37 6.07 4.89
N PRO A 41 11.51 6.55 4.36
CA PRO A 41 11.52 7.33 3.14
C PRO A 41 11.22 6.49 1.90
N LEU A 42 10.58 7.12 0.92
CA LEU A 42 10.45 6.60 -0.42
C LEU A 42 11.43 7.34 -1.33
N SER A 43 12.28 6.62 -2.06
CA SER A 43 13.11 7.25 -3.08
C SER A 43 12.25 7.77 -4.24
N THR A 44 12.44 9.04 -4.61
CA THR A 44 11.63 9.68 -5.67
C THR A 44 11.76 9.00 -7.03
N ILE A 45 12.88 8.31 -7.30
CA ILE A 45 13.07 7.55 -8.54
C ILE A 45 12.07 6.37 -8.65
N ALA A 46 11.65 5.79 -7.52
CA ALA A 46 10.69 4.69 -7.50
C ALA A 46 9.33 5.08 -8.11
N LEU A 47 8.98 6.37 -8.10
CA LEU A 47 7.73 6.89 -8.66
C LEU A 47 7.80 7.12 -10.18
N SER A 48 8.99 7.17 -10.76
CA SER A 48 9.19 7.49 -12.19
C SER A 48 9.89 6.38 -12.98
N GLN A 49 10.51 5.43 -12.30
CA GLN A 49 11.19 4.31 -12.92
C GLN A 49 10.18 3.37 -13.60
N GLN A 50 10.47 2.99 -14.83
CA GLN A 50 9.60 2.06 -15.56
C GLN A 50 9.60 0.68 -14.89
N SER A 51 8.42 0.10 -14.75
CA SER A 51 8.25 -1.28 -14.33
C SER A 51 8.68 -2.23 -15.45
N GLY A 52 9.30 -3.34 -15.07
CA GLY A 52 9.51 -4.48 -15.98
C GLY A 52 8.21 -5.23 -16.29
N VAL A 53 8.34 -6.43 -16.87
CA VAL A 53 7.19 -7.31 -17.08
C VAL A 53 6.57 -7.69 -15.73
N PRO A 54 5.30 -7.37 -15.48
CA PRO A 54 4.71 -7.61 -14.18
C PRO A 54 4.45 -9.11 -13.94
N ALA A 55 4.76 -9.56 -12.71
CA ALA A 55 4.63 -10.96 -12.31
C ALA A 55 3.19 -11.49 -12.37
N TRP A 56 2.20 -10.62 -12.16
CA TRP A 56 0.78 -11.00 -12.21
C TRP A 56 0.31 -11.51 -13.58
N LYS A 57 1.10 -11.33 -14.64
CA LYS A 57 0.81 -11.93 -15.96
C LYS A 57 0.96 -13.45 -15.98
N THR A 58 1.73 -14.01 -15.07
CA THR A 58 2.06 -15.44 -15.03
C THR A 58 1.88 -16.08 -13.66
N ILE A 59 1.72 -15.27 -12.61
CA ILE A 59 1.60 -15.73 -11.23
C ILE A 59 0.23 -15.30 -10.69
N PRO A 60 -0.54 -16.21 -10.06
CA PRO A 60 -1.80 -15.86 -9.39
C PRO A 60 -1.59 -14.74 -8.38
N SER A 61 -2.55 -13.83 -8.28
CA SER A 61 -2.44 -12.62 -7.48
C SER A 61 -3.66 -12.43 -6.59
N TRP A 62 -3.46 -11.85 -5.42
CA TRP A 62 -4.50 -11.47 -4.47
C TRP A 62 -4.37 -10.00 -4.14
N ALA A 63 -5.50 -9.32 -3.98
CA ALA A 63 -5.55 -7.90 -3.64
C ALA A 63 -6.48 -7.67 -2.46
N VAL A 64 -6.00 -6.96 -1.46
CA VAL A 64 -6.83 -6.39 -0.40
C VAL A 64 -7.06 -4.93 -0.69
N ILE A 65 -8.31 -4.52 -0.79
CA ILE A 65 -8.71 -3.15 -1.14
C ILE A 65 -9.34 -2.49 0.07
N GLY A 66 -8.75 -1.40 0.53
CA GLY A 66 -9.30 -0.56 1.58
C GLY A 66 -10.41 0.35 1.04
N THR A 67 -11.67 0.10 1.42
CA THR A 67 -12.80 0.89 0.91
C THR A 67 -12.88 2.30 1.50
N ALA A 68 -12.07 2.61 2.51
CA ALA A 68 -11.91 3.94 3.08
C ALA A 68 -10.51 4.55 2.81
N ASP A 69 -9.82 4.05 1.81
CA ASP A 69 -8.51 4.55 1.40
C ASP A 69 -8.63 5.94 0.77
N HIS A 70 -7.90 6.91 1.32
CA HIS A 70 -7.84 8.29 0.83
C HIS A 70 -6.56 8.60 0.03
N VAL A 71 -5.67 7.62 -0.16
CA VAL A 71 -4.43 7.75 -0.94
C VAL A 71 -4.64 7.26 -2.36
N ILE A 72 -5.04 6.00 -2.49
CA ILE A 72 -5.44 5.41 -3.78
C ILE A 72 -6.93 5.09 -3.68
N LEU A 73 -7.74 5.77 -4.45
CA LEU A 73 -9.20 5.61 -4.37
C LEU A 73 -9.61 4.16 -4.62
N PRO A 74 -10.59 3.65 -3.88
CA PRO A 74 -11.04 2.25 -4.02
C PRO A 74 -11.38 1.84 -5.46
N ALA A 75 -12.00 2.73 -6.23
CA ALA A 75 -12.32 2.47 -7.62
C ALA A 75 -11.08 2.24 -8.51
N GLU A 76 -9.99 2.97 -8.24
CA GLU A 76 -8.71 2.81 -8.93
C GLU A 76 -8.06 1.49 -8.54
N GLN A 77 -8.04 1.16 -7.24
CA GLN A 77 -7.52 -0.12 -6.76
C GLN A 77 -8.29 -1.30 -7.38
N LEU A 78 -9.62 -1.22 -7.43
CA LEU A 78 -10.46 -2.24 -8.07
C LEU A 78 -10.14 -2.39 -9.55
N ALA A 79 -9.96 -1.29 -10.28
CA ALA A 79 -9.60 -1.33 -11.70
C ALA A 79 -8.24 -2.01 -11.92
N MET A 80 -7.24 -1.67 -11.11
CA MET A 80 -5.91 -2.30 -11.17
C MET A 80 -5.95 -3.79 -10.80
N ALA A 81 -6.67 -4.16 -9.76
CA ALA A 81 -6.80 -5.55 -9.33
C ALA A 81 -7.51 -6.41 -10.38
N ARG A 82 -8.57 -5.89 -11.00
CA ARG A 82 -9.26 -6.56 -12.11
C ARG A 82 -8.35 -6.71 -13.34
N HIS A 83 -7.57 -5.68 -13.67
CA HIS A 83 -6.59 -5.74 -14.76
C HIS A 83 -5.52 -6.80 -14.51
N ALA A 84 -5.12 -6.99 -13.25
CA ALA A 84 -4.19 -8.03 -12.84
C ALA A 84 -4.84 -9.42 -12.68
N HIS A 85 -6.14 -9.57 -12.92
CA HIS A 85 -6.91 -10.78 -12.65
C HIS A 85 -6.76 -11.31 -11.22
N ALA A 86 -6.59 -10.39 -10.25
CA ALA A 86 -6.37 -10.74 -8.86
C ALA A 86 -7.66 -11.25 -8.19
N HIS A 87 -7.50 -12.14 -7.21
CA HIS A 87 -8.55 -12.45 -6.24
C HIS A 87 -8.73 -11.23 -5.33
N ILE A 88 -9.94 -10.65 -5.31
CA ILE A 88 -10.20 -9.36 -4.66
C ILE A 88 -10.92 -9.57 -3.33
N THR A 89 -10.38 -8.99 -2.28
CA THR A 89 -11.02 -8.87 -0.97
C THR A 89 -11.14 -7.39 -0.61
N GLU A 90 -12.35 -6.93 -0.37
CA GLU A 90 -12.60 -5.56 0.08
C GLU A 90 -12.74 -5.53 1.60
N VAL A 91 -12.14 -4.54 2.23
CA VAL A 91 -12.22 -4.33 3.68
C VAL A 91 -12.44 -2.86 3.98
N ARG A 92 -13.25 -2.55 4.99
CA ARG A 92 -13.45 -1.15 5.43
C ARG A 92 -12.24 -0.67 6.23
N ALA A 93 -11.19 -0.30 5.52
CA ALA A 93 -9.92 0.10 6.08
C ALA A 93 -9.32 1.28 5.29
N PRO A 94 -8.43 2.06 5.91
CA PRO A 94 -7.63 3.09 5.24
C PRO A 94 -6.54 2.46 4.37
N HIS A 95 -5.64 3.30 3.85
CA HIS A 95 -4.45 2.86 3.10
C HIS A 95 -3.61 1.84 3.88
N LEU A 96 -3.46 2.04 5.19
CA LEU A 96 -2.79 1.11 6.10
C LEU A 96 -3.74 -0.01 6.57
N SER A 97 -4.34 -0.75 5.64
CA SER A 97 -5.29 -1.82 5.94
C SER A 97 -4.68 -2.91 6.83
N MET A 98 -3.40 -3.22 6.67
CA MET A 98 -2.68 -4.21 7.48
C MET A 98 -2.54 -3.81 8.96
N ILE A 99 -2.61 -2.52 9.26
CA ILE A 99 -2.62 -2.01 10.64
C ILE A 99 -4.04 -1.94 11.19
N SER A 100 -4.98 -1.47 10.36
CA SER A 100 -6.38 -1.30 10.73
C SER A 100 -7.12 -2.62 10.89
N ASP A 101 -6.89 -3.58 10.00
CA ASP A 101 -7.50 -4.90 10.01
C ASP A 101 -6.48 -6.00 9.65
N PRO A 102 -5.55 -6.30 10.57
CA PRO A 102 -4.53 -7.32 10.34
C PRO A 102 -5.13 -8.73 10.14
N GLY A 103 -6.32 -8.99 10.68
CA GLY A 103 -6.99 -10.28 10.55
C GLY A 103 -7.34 -10.60 9.09
N VAL A 104 -8.00 -9.69 8.40
CA VAL A 104 -8.36 -9.87 6.98
C VAL A 104 -7.11 -9.97 6.11
N VAL A 105 -6.11 -9.12 6.33
CA VAL A 105 -4.87 -9.16 5.56
C VAL A 105 -4.14 -10.48 5.75
N THR A 106 -4.04 -10.96 6.99
CA THR A 106 -3.43 -12.26 7.31
C THR A 106 -4.18 -13.41 6.63
N GLN A 107 -5.51 -13.41 6.68
CA GLN A 107 -6.32 -14.44 6.03
C GLN A 107 -6.04 -14.51 4.52
N VAL A 108 -6.02 -13.38 3.83
CA VAL A 108 -5.75 -13.35 2.39
C VAL A 108 -4.34 -13.86 2.07
N ILE A 109 -3.34 -13.52 2.89
CA ILE A 109 -1.96 -14.04 2.73
C ILE A 109 -1.93 -15.57 2.88
N VAL A 110 -2.62 -16.10 3.89
CA VAL A 110 -2.68 -17.56 4.14
C VAL A 110 -3.41 -18.28 3.00
N GLU A 111 -4.53 -17.72 2.52
CA GLU A 111 -5.26 -18.26 1.36
C GLU A 111 -4.38 -18.29 0.11
N ALA A 112 -3.66 -17.22 -0.19
CA ALA A 112 -2.73 -17.16 -1.31
C ALA A 112 -1.61 -18.22 -1.19
N ALA A 113 -1.03 -18.36 0.00
CA ALA A 113 0.00 -19.34 0.26
C ALA A 113 -0.52 -20.79 0.05
N HIS A 114 -1.72 -21.10 0.54
CA HIS A 114 -2.32 -22.44 0.35
C HIS A 114 -2.69 -22.73 -1.12
N ALA A 115 -3.05 -21.70 -1.88
CA ALA A 115 -3.45 -21.88 -3.28
C ALA A 115 -2.25 -22.07 -4.22
N THR A 116 -1.05 -21.70 -3.80
CA THR A 116 0.16 -21.68 -4.64
C THR A 116 1.29 -22.62 -4.14
N GLY A 117 1.14 -23.20 -2.95
CA GLY A 117 2.17 -24.01 -2.27
C GLY A 117 1.95 -25.51 -2.32
#